data_f586a350a955b86a9779274c02640ea8
#
_entry.id   f586a350a955b86a9779274c02640ea8
#
_cell.length_a   1.000
_cell.length_b   1.000
_cell.length_c   1.000
_cell.angle_alpha   90.00
_cell.angle_beta   90.00
_cell.angle_gamma   90.00
#
_symmetry.space_group_name_H-M   'P 1'
#
loop_
_entity.id
_entity.type
_entity.pdbx_description
1 polymer ?
#
loop_
_entity_poly.entity_id
_entity_poly.type
_entity_poly.pdbx_seq_one_letter_code
_entity_poly.pdbx_strand_id
1 'polypeptide(L)'
;MVNGKKTVAVVDDDPEMRATMASLLSAAGYCPETFDSAETFLTCASTSKATCLVVDIELGDISGIELAHQLVADGFSYPIIFMTGLDDELIQSQAASAGAVAFLRKPFPAKLLFEAIQKAAGYA
;
A
#
# COMPACT_ATOMS: atom_id res chain seq x y z
N MET A 1 -19.49 -3.32 -14.92
CA MET A 1 -19.11 -3.61 -14.37
C MET A 1 -19.54 -3.59 -13.39
N VAL A 2 -19.59 -4.12 -13.16
CA VAL A 2 -20.18 -4.56 -12.35
C VAL A 2 -20.30 -3.86 -11.23
N ASN A 3 -19.75 -3.76 -10.41
CA ASN A 3 -20.09 -3.35 -9.12
C ASN A 3 -19.29 -2.16 -8.71
N GLY A 4 -18.45 -1.65 -9.49
CA GLY A 4 -17.65 -0.49 -9.16
C GLY A 4 -16.73 -0.65 -7.98
N LYS A 5 -16.42 -1.90 -7.56
CA LYS A 5 -15.47 -2.11 -6.48
C LYS A 5 -14.09 -1.64 -6.88
N LYS A 6 -13.44 -0.91 -5.98
CA LYS A 6 -12.08 -0.45 -6.21
C LYS A 6 -11.09 -1.47 -5.70
N THR A 7 -10.02 -1.65 -6.46
CA THR A 7 -8.94 -2.56 -6.11
C THR A 7 -7.90 -1.83 -5.28
N VAL A 8 -7.48 -2.46 -4.19
CA VAL A 8 -6.41 -1.95 -3.33
C VAL A 8 -5.33 -3.03 -3.28
N ALA A 9 -4.11 -2.66 -3.66
CA ALA A 9 -2.99 -3.58 -3.62
C ALA A 9 -2.29 -3.47 -2.27
N VAL A 10 -1.96 -4.61 -1.67
CA VAL A 10 -1.26 -4.68 -0.39
C VAL A 10 0.05 -5.41 -0.62
N VAL A 11 1.16 -4.78 -0.25
CA VAL A 11 2.49 -5.37 -0.35
C VAL A 11 3.05 -5.53 1.05
N ASP A 12 3.16 -6.76 1.52
CA ASP A 12 3.63 -7.08 2.87
C ASP A 12 4.16 -8.51 2.85
N ASP A 13 5.34 -8.73 3.41
CA ASP A 13 5.96 -10.06 3.41
C ASP A 13 5.40 -10.98 4.51
N ASP A 14 4.58 -10.45 5.42
CA ASP A 14 3.97 -11.24 6.48
C ASP A 14 2.65 -11.83 5.98
N PRO A 15 2.54 -13.17 5.86
CA PRO A 15 1.32 -13.79 5.37
C PRO A 15 0.10 -13.54 6.26
N GLU A 16 0.29 -13.43 7.57
CA GLU A 16 -0.82 -13.14 8.47
C GLU A 16 -1.35 -11.72 8.25
N MET A 17 -0.44 -10.77 8.05
CA MET A 17 -0.84 -9.40 7.78
C MET A 17 -1.57 -9.30 6.44
N ARG A 18 -1.07 -9.99 5.41
CA ARG A 18 -1.75 -10.01 4.12
C ARG A 18 -3.18 -10.56 4.25
N ALA A 19 -3.34 -11.65 5.00
CA ALA A 19 -4.68 -12.25 5.19
C ALA A 19 -5.60 -11.29 5.95
N THR A 20 -5.09 -10.66 6.99
CA THR A 20 -5.86 -9.69 7.77
C THR A 20 -6.30 -8.51 6.91
N MET A 21 -5.38 -7.96 6.13
CA MET A 21 -5.68 -6.83 5.26
C MET A 21 -6.71 -7.21 4.19
N ALA A 22 -6.56 -8.40 3.60
CA ALA A 22 -7.51 -8.87 2.58
C ALA A 22 -8.91 -8.99 3.16
N SER A 23 -9.02 -9.53 4.38
CA SER A 23 -10.32 -9.66 5.04
C SER A 23 -10.95 -8.30 5.34
N LEU A 24 -10.16 -7.38 5.87
CA LEU A 24 -10.66 -6.04 6.19
C LEU A 24 -11.13 -5.31 4.93
N LEU A 25 -10.34 -5.37 3.87
CA LEU A 25 -10.66 -4.68 2.63
C LEU A 25 -11.90 -5.28 1.97
N SER A 26 -12.00 -6.61 1.93
CA SER A 26 -13.16 -7.28 1.36
C SER A 26 -14.42 -6.91 2.13
N ALA A 27 -14.35 -6.91 3.45
CA ALA A 27 -15.49 -6.56 4.30
C ALA A 27 -15.96 -5.12 4.07
N ALA A 28 -15.04 -4.23 3.71
CA ALA A 28 -15.36 -2.83 3.45
C ALA A 28 -15.79 -2.57 2.00
N GLY A 29 -15.85 -3.60 1.17
CA GLY A 29 -16.31 -3.46 -0.20
C GLY A 29 -15.20 -3.20 -1.23
N TYR A 30 -13.94 -3.30 -0.83
CA TYR A 30 -12.82 -3.20 -1.77
C TYR A 30 -12.46 -4.58 -2.33
N CYS A 31 -11.70 -4.58 -3.40
CA CYS A 31 -11.17 -5.80 -4.00
C CYS A 31 -9.66 -5.85 -3.68
N PRO A 32 -9.21 -6.68 -2.73
CA PRO A 32 -7.80 -6.70 -2.39
C PRO A 32 -6.97 -7.52 -3.38
N GLU A 33 -5.78 -7.01 -3.70
CA GLU A 33 -4.72 -7.75 -4.38
C GLU A 33 -3.56 -7.79 -3.40
N THR A 34 -3.02 -8.96 -3.10
CA THR A 34 -1.94 -9.06 -2.13
C THR A 34 -0.67 -9.57 -2.78
N PHE A 35 0.46 -9.02 -2.35
CA PHE A 35 1.78 -9.33 -2.87
C PHE A 35 2.74 -9.53 -1.71
N ASP A 36 3.60 -10.54 -1.79
CA ASP A 36 4.50 -10.89 -0.71
C ASP A 36 5.84 -10.15 -0.77
N SER A 37 6.10 -9.43 -1.86
CA SER A 37 7.36 -8.71 -2.03
C SER A 37 7.17 -7.54 -2.98
N ALA A 38 8.11 -6.60 -2.93
CA ALA A 38 8.14 -5.49 -3.87
C ALA A 38 8.34 -6.00 -5.30
N GLU A 39 9.21 -7.00 -5.48
CA GLU A 39 9.48 -7.57 -6.79
C GLU A 39 8.21 -8.14 -7.42
N THR A 40 7.42 -8.86 -6.65
CA THR A 40 6.18 -9.44 -7.15
C THR A 40 5.22 -8.36 -7.63
N PHE A 41 5.10 -7.28 -6.88
CA PHE A 41 4.25 -6.17 -7.32
C PHE A 41 4.81 -5.51 -8.57
N LEU A 42 6.12 -5.28 -8.63
CA LEU A 42 6.74 -4.62 -9.79
C LEU A 42 6.48 -5.37 -11.09
N THR A 43 6.45 -6.70 -11.04
CA THR A 43 6.15 -7.49 -12.23
C THR A 43 4.70 -7.32 -12.71
N CYS A 44 3.81 -6.88 -11.83
CA CYS A 44 2.40 -6.69 -12.11
C CYS A 44 2.01 -5.22 -12.24
N ALA A 45 2.94 -4.29 -12.06
CA ALA A 45 2.61 -2.87 -11.92
C ALA A 45 1.92 -2.30 -13.17
N SER A 46 2.28 -2.78 -14.34
CA SER A 46 1.70 -2.27 -15.59
C SER A 46 0.30 -2.81 -15.86
N THR A 47 -0.09 -3.89 -15.20
CA THR A 47 -1.39 -4.53 -15.43
C THR A 47 -2.32 -4.47 -14.22
N SER A 48 -1.81 -4.06 -13.06
CA SER A 48 -2.64 -3.95 -11.86
C SER A 48 -3.69 -2.86 -12.03
N LYS A 49 -4.88 -3.14 -11.55
CA LYS A 49 -5.98 -2.18 -11.55
C LYS A 49 -6.13 -1.48 -10.21
N ALA A 50 -5.11 -1.57 -9.36
CA ALA A 50 -5.16 -0.96 -8.04
C ALA A 50 -5.31 0.55 -8.15
N THR A 51 -6.19 1.10 -7.32
CA THR A 51 -6.39 2.55 -7.24
C THR A 51 -5.44 3.16 -6.22
N CYS A 52 -4.91 2.34 -5.31
CA CYS A 52 -3.85 2.75 -4.39
C CYS A 52 -3.12 1.53 -3.89
N LEU A 53 -1.94 1.74 -3.33
CA LEU A 53 -1.13 0.71 -2.71
C LEU A 53 -1.03 0.95 -1.22
N VAL A 54 -1.08 -0.14 -0.45
CA VAL A 54 -0.76 -0.12 0.98
C VAL A 54 0.50 -0.97 1.12
N VAL A 55 1.60 -0.36 1.48
CA VAL A 55 2.93 -0.98 1.39
C VAL A 55 3.63 -0.96 2.74
N ASP A 56 4.06 -2.12 3.20
CA ASP A 56 4.92 -2.22 4.37
C ASP A 56 6.29 -1.68 4.01
N ILE A 57 6.83 -0.81 4.84
CA ILE A 57 8.17 -0.27 4.61
C ILE A 57 9.23 -1.36 4.80
N GLU A 58 9.03 -2.27 5.77
CA GLU A 58 9.98 -3.34 6.05
C GLU A 58 9.65 -4.59 5.22
N LEU A 59 10.00 -4.57 3.96
CA LEU A 59 9.90 -5.74 3.08
C LEU A 59 11.24 -6.49 3.08
N GLY A 60 11.20 -7.78 2.77
CA GLY A 60 12.40 -8.60 2.86
C GLY A 60 13.39 -8.40 1.72
N ASP A 61 12.92 -7.92 0.56
CA ASP A 61 13.78 -7.73 -0.61
C ASP A 61 14.29 -6.28 -0.68
N ILE A 62 13.44 -5.34 -1.08
CA ILE A 62 13.78 -3.92 -1.01
C ILE A 62 12.78 -3.27 -0.06
N SER A 63 13.08 -2.07 0.44
CA SER A 63 12.15 -1.41 1.33
C SER A 63 10.93 -0.90 0.56
N GLY A 64 9.82 -0.67 1.27
CA GLY A 64 8.64 -0.10 0.65
C GLY A 64 8.90 1.29 0.08
N ILE A 65 9.82 2.05 0.69
CA ILE A 65 10.20 3.37 0.19
C ILE A 65 10.96 3.24 -1.12
N GLU A 66 11.85 2.26 -1.24
CA GLU A 66 12.54 1.98 -2.50
C GLU A 66 11.56 1.56 -3.58
N LEU A 67 10.55 0.76 -3.23
CA LEU A 67 9.50 0.39 -4.16
C LEU A 67 8.79 1.63 -4.70
N ALA A 68 8.46 2.59 -3.82
CA ALA A 68 7.81 3.82 -4.24
C ALA A 68 8.67 4.61 -5.22
N HIS A 69 9.97 4.72 -4.94
CA HIS A 69 10.89 5.40 -5.85
C HIS A 69 10.98 4.71 -7.20
N GLN A 70 11.02 3.37 -7.19
CA GLN A 70 11.10 2.60 -8.42
C GLN A 70 9.84 2.79 -9.27
N LEU A 71 8.67 2.82 -8.65
CA LEU A 71 7.42 3.04 -9.39
C LEU A 71 7.41 4.41 -10.06
N VAL A 72 7.86 5.45 -9.37
CA VAL A 72 7.96 6.78 -9.97
C VAL A 72 8.95 6.77 -11.13
N ALA A 73 10.10 6.15 -10.94
CA ALA A 73 11.13 6.05 -11.97
C ALA A 73 10.60 5.33 -13.22
N ASP A 74 9.73 4.36 -13.04
CA ASP A 74 9.14 3.59 -14.12
C ASP A 74 7.90 4.26 -14.74
N GLY A 75 7.55 5.45 -14.28
CA GLY A 75 6.44 6.23 -14.85
C GLY A 75 5.08 5.96 -14.26
N PHE A 76 5.00 5.21 -13.18
CA PHE A 76 3.73 4.95 -12.50
C PHE A 76 3.42 6.04 -11.48
N SER A 77 2.13 6.30 -11.28
CA SER A 77 1.69 7.34 -10.33
C SER A 77 0.67 6.78 -9.33
N TYR A 78 0.91 5.59 -8.83
CA TYR A 78 0.05 5.01 -7.79
C TYR A 78 0.09 5.84 -6.51
N PRO A 79 -1.06 6.19 -5.93
CA PRO A 79 -1.09 6.74 -4.58
C PRO A 79 -0.63 5.67 -3.60
N ILE A 80 0.27 6.01 -2.67
CA ILE A 80 0.87 5.03 -1.78
C ILE A 80 0.60 5.38 -0.33
N ILE A 81 0.14 4.39 0.42
CA ILE A 81 -0.01 4.43 1.87
C ILE A 81 1.06 3.53 2.45
N PHE A 82 1.94 4.06 3.27
CA PHE A 82 2.96 3.24 3.91
C PHE A 82 2.50 2.73 5.27
N MET A 83 2.91 1.51 5.61
CA MET A 83 2.74 0.92 6.95
C MET A 83 4.11 0.59 7.51
N THR A 84 4.29 0.74 8.81
CA THR A 84 5.51 0.31 9.47
C THR A 84 5.24 -0.04 10.93
N GLY A 85 6.00 -0.99 11.47
CA GLY A 85 6.02 -1.28 12.90
C GLY A 85 7.03 -0.44 13.66
N LEU A 86 7.84 0.37 12.97
CA LEU A 86 8.91 1.14 13.59
C LEU A 86 8.46 2.54 13.95
N ASP A 87 8.88 2.98 15.12
CA ASP A 87 8.64 4.34 15.59
C ASP A 87 9.92 5.14 15.34
N ASP A 88 10.09 5.61 14.11
CA ASP A 88 11.33 6.23 13.67
C ASP A 88 10.99 7.46 12.82
N GLU A 89 11.37 8.63 13.31
CA GLU A 89 11.10 9.88 12.61
C GLU A 89 11.81 9.97 11.27
N LEU A 90 12.96 9.36 11.12
CA LEU A 90 13.68 9.34 9.86
C LEU A 90 12.88 8.56 8.81
N ILE A 91 12.34 7.42 9.17
CA ILE A 91 11.50 6.61 8.29
C ILE A 91 10.26 7.39 7.88
N GLN A 92 9.64 8.09 8.83
CA GLN A 92 8.46 8.90 8.56
C GLN A 92 8.79 10.02 7.58
N SER A 93 9.93 10.66 7.77
CA SER A 93 10.41 11.71 6.88
C SER A 93 10.70 11.19 5.47
N GLN A 94 11.32 10.01 5.38
CA GLN A 94 11.61 9.38 4.10
C GLN A 94 10.33 8.99 3.36
N ALA A 95 9.33 8.49 4.09
CA ALA A 95 8.04 8.16 3.52
C ALA A 95 7.34 9.39 2.95
N ALA A 96 7.37 10.49 3.68
CA ALA A 96 6.80 11.74 3.20
C ALA A 96 7.51 12.24 1.94
N SER A 97 8.85 12.15 1.91
CA SER A 97 9.64 12.55 0.76
C SER A 97 9.38 11.67 -0.45
N ALA A 98 8.97 10.42 -0.25
CA ALA A 98 8.63 9.51 -1.33
C ALA A 98 7.22 9.75 -1.87
N GLY A 99 6.51 10.75 -1.36
CA GLY A 99 5.20 11.12 -1.86
C GLY A 99 4.05 10.34 -1.25
N ALA A 100 4.21 9.84 -0.03
CA ALA A 100 3.15 9.09 0.64
C ALA A 100 1.88 9.92 0.79
N VAL A 101 0.75 9.31 0.48
CA VAL A 101 -0.57 9.92 0.73
C VAL A 101 -0.87 9.84 2.23
N ALA A 102 -0.46 8.76 2.87
CA ALA A 102 -0.68 8.55 4.29
C ALA A 102 0.37 7.59 4.84
N PHE A 103 0.49 7.58 6.15
CA PHE A 103 1.47 6.77 6.86
C PHE A 103 0.76 6.15 8.07
N LEU A 104 0.79 4.82 8.17
CA LEU A 104 0.13 4.10 9.25
C LEU A 104 1.16 3.37 10.09
N ARG A 105 1.10 3.57 11.40
CA ARG A 105 1.96 2.88 12.34
C ARG A 105 1.27 1.64 12.87
N LYS A 106 1.89 0.48 12.70
CA LYS A 106 1.34 -0.80 13.19
C LYS A 106 1.49 -0.89 14.71
N PRO A 107 0.51 -1.42 15.44
CA PRO A 107 -0.82 -1.77 14.94
C PRO A 107 -1.70 -0.53 14.79
N PHE A 108 -2.56 -0.54 13.78
CA PHE A 108 -3.46 0.59 13.55
C PHE A 108 -4.91 0.08 13.49
N PRO A 109 -5.86 0.91 13.94
CA PRO A 109 -7.26 0.53 13.82
C PRO A 109 -7.71 0.57 12.37
N ALA A 110 -8.65 -0.31 12.02
CA ALA A 110 -9.18 -0.38 10.66
C ALA A 110 -9.69 0.96 10.15
N LYS A 111 -10.24 1.78 11.04
CA LYS A 111 -10.73 3.11 10.70
C LYS A 111 -9.66 3.96 10.03
N LEU A 112 -8.43 3.94 10.56
CA LEU A 112 -7.34 4.73 9.97
C LEU A 112 -6.95 4.23 8.60
N LEU A 113 -6.99 2.91 8.39
CA LEU A 113 -6.73 2.34 7.08
C LEU A 113 -7.76 2.85 6.07
N PHE A 114 -9.04 2.79 6.42
CA PHE A 114 -10.10 3.20 5.51
C PHE A 114 -10.07 4.69 5.22
N GLU A 115 -9.74 5.51 6.21
CA GLU A 115 -9.56 6.95 6.01
C GLU A 115 -8.41 7.22 5.04
N ALA A 116 -7.31 6.48 5.18
CA ALA A 116 -6.17 6.63 4.28
C ALA A 116 -6.53 6.25 2.84
N ILE A 117 -7.29 5.17 2.66
CA ILE A 117 -7.72 4.73 1.34
C ILE A 117 -8.64 5.77 0.71
N GLN A 118 -9.56 6.35 1.47
CA GLN A 118 -10.44 7.39 0.98
C GLN A 118 -9.65 8.64 0.57
N LYS A 119 -8.63 8.98 1.35
CA LYS A 119 -7.74 10.09 1.01
C LYS A 119 -6.98 9.80 -0.28
N ALA A 120 -6.51 8.57 -0.45
CA ALA A 120 -5.81 8.16 -1.67
C ALA A 120 -6.73 8.28 -2.89
N ALA A 121 -8.00 7.95 -2.75
CA ALA A 121 -8.97 8.07 -3.84
C ALA A 121 -9.13 9.52 -4.32
N GLY A 122 -8.95 10.47 -3.42
CA GLY A 122 -9.03 11.89 -3.76
C GLY A 122 -7.82 12.39 -4.55
N TYR A 123 -6.81 11.56 -4.72
CA TYR A 123 -5.62 11.92 -5.47
C TYR A 123 -5.71 11.50 -6.94
N ALA A 124 -6.79 10.94 -7.35
CA ALA A 124 -6.98 10.44 -8.73
C ALA A 124 -7.09 11.55 -9.83
#